data_cad9debb70f8803264df430ef8e79e39
#
_entry.id   cad9debb70f8803264df430ef8e79e39
#
_cell.length_a   1.000
_cell.length_b   1.000
_cell.length_c   1.000
_cell.angle_alpha   90.00
_cell.angle_beta   90.00
_cell.angle_gamma   90.00
#
_symmetry.space_group_name_H-M   'P 1'
#
loop_
_entity.id
_entity.type
_entity.pdbx_description
1 polymer ?
#
loop_
_entity_poly.entity_id
_entity_poly.type
_entity_poly.pdbx_seq_one_letter_code
_entity_poly.pdbx_strand_id
1 'polypeptide(L)'
;MKSRRILTFTLSLIIAIMAILMTGAGRSPVMAYDVFKHRTPRCTAGTASGTYGYQMAGQIVTIGPFLVNGLFTHFPNGTMDADVQLVVGNASFPAAGTGGTFTINQDCTGSGSFLVAALGLTVTYNFIATDGGDQIELLNTNPGIVLHGIGRRIASGGSAPKCNNATILGSYGGRLEGSIPGAQAIALAGRYEHTLGAGFNGILTGNDTMSLMGIFVPRTIQGNFTVGSNCRGAGSYTDNAGNTINYVLTAVDKGDRIFLMGTDPNTAVWGNAFRIK
;
A
#
# COMPACT_ATOMS: atom_id res chain seq x y z
N MET A 1 5.75 2.60 55.05
CA MET A 1 7.12 3.10 54.81
C MET A 1 8.02 2.17 53.98
N LYS A 2 7.53 1.37 53.06
CA LYS A 2 8.36 0.45 52.20
C LYS A 2 8.54 0.91 50.74
N SER A 3 7.82 1.93 50.26
CA SER A 3 7.85 2.33 48.84
C SER A 3 9.00 3.28 48.45
N ARG A 4 9.58 4.04 49.36
CA ARG A 4 10.65 5.00 49.02
C ARG A 4 12.02 4.40 48.81
N ARG A 5 12.28 3.18 49.28
CA ARG A 5 13.63 2.53 49.11
C ARG A 5 13.83 1.86 47.76
N ILE A 6 12.74 1.51 47.04
CA ILE A 6 12.83 0.86 45.73
C ILE A 6 13.14 1.88 44.63
N LEU A 7 12.63 3.11 44.78
CA LEU A 7 12.83 4.15 43.77
C LEU A 7 14.26 4.70 43.75
N THR A 8 14.92 4.72 44.87
CA THR A 8 16.32 5.17 44.97
C THR A 8 17.31 4.16 44.41
N PHE A 9 17.02 2.86 44.48
CA PHE A 9 17.91 1.81 43.95
C PHE A 9 17.89 1.74 42.42
N THR A 10 16.71 1.97 41.78
CA THR A 10 16.59 1.98 40.31
C THR A 10 17.26 3.19 39.71
N LEU A 11 17.19 4.35 40.32
CA LEU A 11 17.81 5.57 39.78
C LEU A 11 19.35 5.50 39.86
N SER A 12 19.92 4.92 40.95
CA SER A 12 21.35 4.75 41.09
C SER A 12 21.94 3.72 40.10
N LEU A 13 21.17 2.70 39.71
CA LEU A 13 21.60 1.71 38.73
C LEU A 13 21.67 2.28 37.31
N ILE A 14 20.72 3.14 36.94
CA ILE A 14 20.69 3.79 35.62
C ILE A 14 21.88 4.76 35.46
N ILE A 15 22.23 5.50 36.51
CA ILE A 15 23.37 6.43 36.48
C ILE A 15 24.69 5.66 36.38
N ALA A 16 24.82 4.51 37.05
CA ALA A 16 26.02 3.67 37.00
C ALA A 16 26.22 3.05 35.57
N ILE A 17 25.13 2.66 34.88
CA ILE A 17 25.21 2.13 33.51
C ILE A 17 25.61 3.22 32.52
N MET A 18 25.12 4.46 32.66
CA MET A 18 25.53 5.58 31.81
C MET A 18 27.00 5.98 32.02
N ALA A 19 27.55 5.87 33.24
CA ALA A 19 28.95 6.18 33.52
C ALA A 19 29.92 5.17 32.88
N ILE A 20 29.54 3.89 32.81
CA ILE A 20 30.36 2.85 32.16
C ILE A 20 30.44 3.01 30.65
N LEU A 21 29.40 3.58 30.03
CA LEU A 21 29.38 3.83 28.58
C LEU A 21 30.25 5.04 28.15
N MET A 22 30.63 5.90 29.09
CA MET A 22 31.42 7.11 28.77
C MET A 22 32.95 6.94 28.99
N THR A 23 33.41 5.85 29.62
CA THR A 23 34.85 5.64 29.90
C THR A 23 35.55 4.70 28.93
N GLY A 24 34.83 4.16 27.96
CA GLY A 24 35.35 3.26 26.92
C GLY A 24 35.93 4.02 25.70
N ALA A 25 36.69 5.10 25.90
CA ALA A 25 37.45 5.74 24.82
C ALA A 25 38.76 4.96 24.52
N GLY A 26 38.60 3.66 24.19
CA GLY A 26 39.61 2.94 23.45
C GLY A 26 39.67 3.51 22.03
N ARG A 27 40.80 4.14 21.65
CA ARG A 27 41.11 4.50 20.29
C ARG A 27 41.07 3.23 19.42
N SER A 28 39.94 2.89 18.87
CA SER A 28 39.86 1.96 17.74
C SER A 28 40.68 2.60 16.60
N PRO A 29 41.55 1.85 15.92
CA PRO A 29 42.15 2.35 14.70
C PRO A 29 41.01 2.70 13.77
N VAL A 30 40.95 3.96 13.37
CA VAL A 30 40.08 4.42 12.30
C VAL A 30 40.57 3.64 11.08
N MET A 31 39.97 2.49 10.82
CA MET A 31 39.96 1.90 9.49
C MET A 31 39.44 3.00 8.61
N ALA A 32 40.28 3.50 7.72
CA ALA A 32 39.83 4.34 6.62
C ALA A 32 38.79 3.48 5.86
N TYR A 33 37.53 3.60 6.25
CA TYR A 33 36.45 3.18 5.41
C TYR A 33 36.65 3.98 4.14
N ASP A 34 37.11 3.28 3.10
CA ASP A 34 37.00 3.76 1.73
C ASP A 34 35.56 4.24 1.62
N VAL A 35 35.40 5.56 1.64
CA VAL A 35 34.11 6.19 1.39
C VAL A 35 33.82 5.80 -0.06
N PHE A 36 33.19 4.64 -0.24
CA PHE A 36 32.44 4.39 -1.45
C PHE A 36 31.63 5.65 -1.62
N LYS A 37 32.04 6.49 -2.56
CA LYS A 37 31.24 7.59 -3.06
C LYS A 37 29.95 6.94 -3.57
N HIS A 38 29.01 6.68 -2.68
CA HIS A 38 27.65 6.47 -3.07
C HIS A 38 27.30 7.71 -3.87
N ARG A 39 27.41 7.60 -5.19
CA ARG A 39 26.83 8.61 -6.07
C ARG A 39 25.38 8.70 -5.64
N THR A 40 25.05 9.75 -4.94
CA THR A 40 23.67 10.04 -4.57
C THR A 40 22.88 9.91 -5.86
N PRO A 41 21.91 9.03 -5.97
CA PRO A 41 21.14 8.87 -7.20
C PRO A 41 20.54 10.24 -7.52
N ARG A 42 20.83 10.76 -8.71
CA ARG A 42 20.24 12.02 -9.16
C ARG A 42 18.93 11.70 -9.85
N CYS A 43 17.86 11.89 -9.13
CA CYS A 43 16.53 11.72 -9.69
C CYS A 43 16.15 12.89 -10.62
N THR A 44 15.36 12.57 -11.61
CA THR A 44 14.79 13.50 -12.60
C THR A 44 13.30 13.16 -12.80
N ALA A 45 12.55 13.98 -13.51
CA ALA A 45 11.19 13.66 -13.90
C ALA A 45 11.10 12.29 -14.59
N GLY A 46 12.08 11.93 -15.42
CA GLY A 46 12.15 10.62 -16.06
C GLY A 46 12.29 9.46 -15.06
N THR A 47 12.93 9.67 -13.90
CA THR A 47 13.04 8.66 -12.85
C THR A 47 11.67 8.29 -12.27
N ALA A 48 10.80 9.28 -12.05
CA ALA A 48 9.46 9.07 -11.52
C ALA A 48 8.39 8.89 -12.62
N SER A 49 8.75 8.93 -13.89
CA SER A 49 7.78 8.77 -14.99
C SER A 49 7.39 7.33 -15.21
N GLY A 50 6.10 7.11 -15.44
CA GLY A 50 5.52 5.81 -15.71
C GLY A 50 4.13 5.68 -15.14
N THR A 51 3.49 4.55 -15.46
CA THR A 51 2.21 4.16 -14.84
C THR A 51 2.49 3.29 -13.64
N TYR A 52 1.90 3.67 -12.52
CA TYR A 52 2.02 2.98 -11.24
C TYR A 52 0.67 2.42 -10.82
N GLY A 53 0.65 1.14 -10.43
CA GLY A 53 -0.40 0.61 -9.59
C GLY A 53 -0.14 1.07 -8.16
N TYR A 54 -1.12 1.62 -7.48
CA TYR A 54 -0.91 2.11 -6.13
C TYR A 54 -2.07 1.81 -5.19
N GLN A 55 -1.73 1.82 -3.93
CA GLN A 55 -2.66 1.67 -2.84
C GLN A 55 -2.29 2.64 -1.72
N MET A 56 -3.29 3.33 -1.19
CA MET A 56 -3.14 4.18 -0.01
C MET A 56 -4.25 3.89 0.98
N ALA A 57 -3.93 4.01 2.26
CA ALA A 57 -4.89 3.82 3.34
C ALA A 57 -4.68 4.85 4.43
N GLY A 58 -5.78 5.20 5.08
CA GLY A 58 -5.79 6.18 6.15
C GLY A 58 -7.20 6.62 6.51
N GLN A 59 -7.35 7.89 6.85
CA GLN A 59 -8.63 8.43 7.26
C GLN A 59 -8.77 9.93 6.95
N ILE A 60 -10.00 10.36 6.77
CA ILE A 60 -10.40 11.76 6.86
C ILE A 60 -10.92 11.97 8.28
N VAL A 61 -10.32 12.90 9.02
CA VAL A 61 -10.51 13.08 10.48
C VAL A 61 -11.99 13.16 10.90
N THR A 62 -12.84 13.77 10.06
CA THR A 62 -14.27 13.98 10.39
C THR A 62 -15.22 12.98 9.71
N ILE A 63 -14.71 12.14 8.78
CA ILE A 63 -15.55 11.27 7.95
C ILE A 63 -15.29 9.79 8.27
N GLY A 64 -14.03 9.42 8.55
CA GLY A 64 -13.63 8.04 8.81
C GLY A 64 -12.65 7.48 7.79
N PRO A 65 -12.68 6.16 7.51
CA PRO A 65 -11.70 5.50 6.64
C PRO A 65 -11.63 6.15 5.26
N PHE A 66 -10.40 6.26 4.75
CA PHE A 66 -10.13 6.69 3.39
C PHE A 66 -9.14 5.73 2.76
N LEU A 67 -9.60 4.99 1.75
CA LEU A 67 -8.79 4.04 1.01
C LEU A 67 -8.78 4.43 -0.47
N VAL A 68 -7.66 4.15 -1.11
CA VAL A 68 -7.45 4.36 -2.54
C VAL A 68 -6.78 3.14 -3.13
N ASN A 69 -7.28 2.65 -4.24
CA ASN A 69 -6.63 1.61 -5.05
C ASN A 69 -6.81 1.94 -6.53
N GLY A 70 -5.75 1.86 -7.32
CA GLY A 70 -5.85 2.13 -8.74
C GLY A 70 -4.53 2.43 -9.42
N LEU A 71 -4.60 3.32 -10.41
CA LEU A 71 -3.46 3.75 -11.21
C LEU A 71 -3.24 5.24 -11.09
N PHE A 72 -1.98 5.64 -11.09
CA PHE A 72 -1.61 6.99 -11.52
C PHE A 72 -0.49 6.90 -12.57
N THR A 73 -0.47 7.87 -13.46
CA THR A 73 0.56 7.99 -14.49
C THR A 73 1.28 9.32 -14.34
N HIS A 74 2.57 9.28 -14.09
CA HIS A 74 3.45 10.42 -14.15
C HIS A 74 4.07 10.50 -15.55
N PHE A 75 3.85 11.61 -16.24
CA PHE A 75 4.42 11.86 -17.57
C PHE A 75 5.78 12.57 -17.47
N PRO A 76 6.70 12.37 -18.43
CA PRO A 76 8.03 13.01 -18.38
C PRO A 76 8.00 14.55 -18.37
N ASN A 77 6.90 15.15 -18.81
CA ASN A 77 6.70 16.60 -18.82
C ASN A 77 6.23 17.19 -17.47
N GLY A 78 6.13 16.35 -16.42
CA GLY A 78 5.68 16.78 -15.09
C GLY A 78 4.16 16.82 -14.91
N THR A 79 3.39 16.36 -15.89
CA THR A 79 1.93 16.18 -15.72
C THR A 79 1.61 14.80 -15.18
N MET A 80 0.40 14.63 -14.63
CA MET A 80 -0.08 13.34 -14.15
C MET A 80 -1.59 13.18 -14.29
N ASP A 81 -2.01 11.92 -14.41
CA ASP A 81 -3.41 11.49 -14.36
C ASP A 81 -3.56 10.34 -13.34
N ALA A 82 -4.78 10.16 -12.83
CA ALA A 82 -5.11 9.06 -11.94
C ALA A 82 -6.47 8.44 -12.32
N ASP A 83 -6.56 7.12 -12.16
CA ASP A 83 -7.80 6.33 -12.33
C ASP A 83 -7.91 5.37 -11.15
N VAL A 84 -8.85 5.62 -10.25
CA VAL A 84 -8.87 5.01 -8.92
C VAL A 84 -10.25 4.54 -8.52
N GLN A 85 -10.27 3.60 -7.60
CA GLN A 85 -11.40 3.30 -6.74
C GLN A 85 -11.13 3.91 -5.37
N LEU A 86 -12.12 4.61 -4.85
CA LEU A 86 -12.07 5.23 -3.53
C LEU A 86 -13.03 4.55 -2.57
N VAL A 87 -12.65 4.45 -1.31
CA VAL A 87 -13.55 4.26 -0.19
C VAL A 87 -13.41 5.48 0.73
N VAL A 88 -14.51 6.19 0.94
CA VAL A 88 -14.57 7.38 1.79
C VAL A 88 -15.68 7.18 2.82
N GLY A 89 -15.29 7.00 4.08
CA GLY A 89 -16.24 6.60 5.13
C GLY A 89 -16.90 5.27 4.77
N ASN A 90 -18.19 5.32 4.44
CA ASN A 90 -19.01 4.14 4.14
C ASN A 90 -19.32 3.96 2.65
N ALA A 91 -18.81 4.82 1.79
CA ALA A 91 -19.10 4.82 0.36
C ALA A 91 -17.89 4.37 -0.46
N SER A 92 -18.14 3.53 -1.47
CA SER A 92 -17.14 3.11 -2.45
C SER A 92 -17.57 3.54 -3.86
N PHE A 93 -16.68 4.21 -4.60
CA PHE A 93 -16.97 4.70 -5.94
C PHE A 93 -15.69 4.89 -6.78
N PRO A 94 -15.80 4.76 -8.11
CA PRO A 94 -14.71 5.08 -9.01
C PRO A 94 -14.49 6.59 -9.09
N ALA A 95 -13.25 7.01 -9.28
CA ALA A 95 -12.89 8.41 -9.47
C ALA A 95 -11.72 8.56 -10.43
N ALA A 96 -11.70 9.66 -11.16
CA ALA A 96 -10.57 10.08 -11.98
C ALA A 96 -9.90 11.31 -11.37
N GLY A 97 -8.59 11.33 -11.37
CA GLY A 97 -7.79 12.52 -11.08
C GLY A 97 -7.32 13.14 -12.40
N THR A 98 -7.60 14.42 -12.59
CA THR A 98 -7.28 15.12 -13.83
C THR A 98 -6.50 16.40 -13.57
N GLY A 99 -5.80 16.90 -14.58
CA GLY A 99 -5.07 18.17 -14.53
C GLY A 99 -3.95 18.16 -13.49
N GLY A 100 -3.39 16.98 -13.21
CA GLY A 100 -2.38 16.82 -12.19
C GLY A 100 -0.99 17.24 -12.67
N THR A 101 -0.16 17.63 -11.71
CA THR A 101 1.27 17.93 -11.91
C THR A 101 2.10 17.31 -10.81
N PHE A 102 3.36 17.03 -11.11
CA PHE A 102 4.34 16.60 -10.11
C PHE A 102 5.72 17.21 -10.38
N THR A 103 6.51 17.27 -9.33
CA THR A 103 7.92 17.63 -9.39
C THR A 103 8.74 16.61 -8.59
N ILE A 104 10.00 16.43 -8.97
CA ILE A 104 10.94 15.58 -8.23
C ILE A 104 12.28 16.29 -8.09
N ASN A 105 12.86 16.21 -6.91
CA ASN A 105 14.17 16.75 -6.58
C ASN A 105 15.28 15.73 -6.90
N GLN A 106 16.53 16.19 -6.94
CA GLN A 106 17.68 15.32 -7.19
C GLN A 106 17.90 14.25 -6.10
N ASP A 107 17.39 14.45 -4.90
CA ASP A 107 17.41 13.50 -3.78
C ASP A 107 16.28 12.47 -3.82
N CYS A 108 15.53 12.45 -4.94
CA CYS A 108 14.39 11.55 -5.18
C CYS A 108 13.14 11.83 -4.34
N THR A 109 13.11 12.90 -3.57
CA THR A 109 11.87 13.42 -2.98
C THR A 109 11.09 14.21 -4.01
N GLY A 110 9.78 14.26 -3.88
CA GLY A 110 8.95 15.01 -4.79
C GLY A 110 7.59 15.36 -4.20
N SER A 111 6.83 16.12 -4.96
CA SER A 111 5.45 16.48 -4.62
C SER A 111 4.60 16.51 -5.87
N GLY A 112 3.30 16.38 -5.67
CA GLY A 112 2.35 16.47 -6.76
C GLY A 112 0.95 16.86 -6.27
N SER A 113 0.10 17.16 -7.25
CA SER A 113 -1.32 17.46 -6.99
C SER A 113 -2.17 17.06 -8.19
N PHE A 114 -3.43 16.73 -7.95
CA PHE A 114 -4.44 16.49 -8.98
C PHE A 114 -5.85 16.72 -8.43
N LEU A 115 -6.78 17.06 -9.31
CA LEU A 115 -8.17 17.25 -8.95
C LEU A 115 -8.93 15.92 -9.01
N VAL A 116 -9.56 15.52 -7.92
CA VAL A 116 -10.57 14.45 -7.88
C VAL A 116 -11.94 15.09 -8.01
N ALA A 117 -12.43 15.17 -9.24
CA ALA A 117 -13.68 15.90 -9.55
C ALA A 117 -14.90 15.34 -8.79
N ALA A 118 -14.97 14.03 -8.59
CA ALA A 118 -16.05 13.38 -7.84
C ALA A 118 -16.15 13.84 -6.37
N LEU A 119 -15.06 14.35 -5.80
CA LEU A 119 -15.01 14.90 -4.44
C LEU A 119 -14.95 16.44 -4.42
N GLY A 120 -14.74 17.09 -5.56
CA GLY A 120 -14.41 18.52 -5.62
C GLY A 120 -13.12 18.85 -4.87
N LEU A 121 -12.21 17.87 -4.73
CA LEU A 121 -11.01 17.95 -3.88
C LEU A 121 -9.75 17.94 -4.74
N THR A 122 -8.90 18.95 -4.56
CA THR A 122 -7.51 18.87 -5.03
C THR A 122 -6.70 18.07 -4.01
N VAL A 123 -6.26 16.89 -4.42
CA VAL A 123 -5.36 16.06 -3.63
C VAL A 123 -3.94 16.58 -3.80
N THR A 124 -3.24 16.81 -2.70
CA THR A 124 -1.81 17.13 -2.67
C THR A 124 -1.05 16.03 -1.94
N TYR A 125 0.16 15.73 -2.40
CA TYR A 125 0.95 14.65 -1.82
C TYR A 125 2.44 14.93 -1.96
N ASN A 126 3.21 14.40 -1.01
CA ASN A 126 4.65 14.23 -1.14
C ASN A 126 4.96 12.77 -1.47
N PHE A 127 6.11 12.55 -2.10
CA PHE A 127 6.56 11.20 -2.41
C PHE A 127 8.08 11.07 -2.34
N ILE A 128 8.54 9.82 -2.22
CA ILE A 128 9.94 9.43 -2.37
C ILE A 128 10.00 8.32 -3.40
N ALA A 129 10.78 8.51 -4.47
CA ALA A 129 11.04 7.46 -5.45
C ALA A 129 12.21 6.59 -4.98
N THR A 130 11.99 5.29 -4.93
CA THR A 130 12.98 4.26 -4.57
C THR A 130 13.14 3.25 -5.70
N ASP A 131 14.09 2.32 -5.59
CA ASP A 131 14.36 1.29 -6.59
C ASP A 131 14.53 1.84 -8.01
N GLY A 132 15.23 2.98 -8.15
CA GLY A 132 15.39 3.63 -9.46
C GLY A 132 14.09 4.21 -10.03
N GLY A 133 13.09 4.41 -9.17
CA GLY A 133 11.75 4.88 -9.51
C GLY A 133 10.73 3.78 -9.76
N ASP A 134 11.08 2.50 -9.57
CA ASP A 134 10.12 1.40 -9.69
C ASP A 134 9.15 1.35 -8.52
N GLN A 135 9.49 2.03 -7.41
CA GLN A 135 8.61 2.21 -6.26
C GLN A 135 8.51 3.68 -5.89
N ILE A 136 7.33 4.08 -5.44
CA ILE A 136 7.05 5.42 -4.91
C ILE A 136 6.33 5.25 -3.58
N GLU A 137 6.88 5.82 -2.50
CA GLU A 137 6.20 5.97 -1.22
C GLU A 137 5.44 7.29 -1.22
N LEU A 138 4.18 7.28 -0.83
CA LEU A 138 3.24 8.38 -0.96
C LEU A 138 2.72 8.82 0.41
N LEU A 139 2.64 10.13 0.62
CA LEU A 139 2.01 10.75 1.78
C LEU A 139 1.12 11.90 1.34
N ASN A 140 -0.17 11.83 1.63
CA ASN A 140 -1.09 12.95 1.41
C ASN A 140 -0.74 14.13 2.33
N THR A 141 -0.86 15.34 1.81
CA THR A 141 -0.53 16.57 2.55
C THR A 141 -1.72 17.52 2.74
N ASN A 142 -2.93 17.10 2.36
CA ASN A 142 -4.13 17.90 2.60
C ASN A 142 -4.44 17.95 4.11
N PRO A 143 -4.77 19.12 4.66
CA PRO A 143 -5.22 19.23 6.04
C PRO A 143 -6.44 18.35 6.33
N GLY A 144 -6.44 17.69 7.49
CA GLY A 144 -7.53 16.81 7.91
C GLY A 144 -7.58 15.44 7.23
N ILE A 145 -6.62 15.13 6.35
CA ILE A 145 -6.49 13.83 5.70
C ILE A 145 -5.17 13.19 6.11
N VAL A 146 -5.24 12.05 6.76
CA VAL A 146 -4.08 11.21 7.08
C VAL A 146 -4.12 10.01 6.13
N LEU A 147 -3.32 10.02 5.08
CA LEU A 147 -3.34 8.99 4.05
C LEU A 147 -1.92 8.75 3.55
N HIS A 148 -1.47 7.51 3.58
CA HIS A 148 -0.16 7.10 3.08
C HIS A 148 -0.28 5.80 2.29
N GLY A 149 0.72 5.51 1.47
CA GLY A 149 0.72 4.29 0.68
C GLY A 149 1.92 4.14 -0.23
N ILE A 150 1.81 3.20 -1.12
CA ILE A 150 2.87 2.76 -2.01
C ILE A 150 2.34 2.66 -3.45
N GLY A 151 3.16 3.10 -4.39
CA GLY A 151 2.99 2.85 -5.82
C GLY A 151 4.11 1.96 -6.35
N ARG A 152 3.76 1.01 -7.22
CA ARG A 152 4.71 0.15 -7.95
C ARG A 152 4.55 0.35 -9.43
N ARG A 153 5.67 0.57 -10.14
CA ARG A 153 5.63 0.81 -11.59
C ARG A 153 5.19 -0.44 -12.33
N ILE A 154 4.20 -0.30 -13.20
CA ILE A 154 3.70 -1.37 -14.07
C ILE A 154 4.05 -1.14 -15.54
N ALA A 155 4.30 0.12 -15.92
CA ALA A 155 4.77 0.47 -17.25
C ALA A 155 5.64 1.72 -17.20
N SER A 156 6.69 1.76 -18.02
CA SER A 156 7.67 2.86 -18.08
C SER A 156 7.35 3.82 -19.23
N GLY A 157 7.72 5.09 -19.06
CA GLY A 157 7.83 6.04 -20.17
C GLY A 157 6.54 6.32 -20.95
N GLY A 158 5.37 6.22 -20.32
CA GLY A 158 4.08 6.45 -21.00
C GLY A 158 3.57 5.27 -21.82
N SER A 159 4.23 4.11 -21.75
CA SER A 159 3.71 2.87 -22.34
C SER A 159 2.45 2.42 -21.60
N ALA A 160 1.43 1.97 -22.34
CA ALA A 160 0.26 1.36 -21.74
C ALA A 160 0.63 0.01 -21.07
N PRO A 161 0.15 -0.27 -19.87
CA PRO A 161 0.26 -1.59 -19.27
C PRO A 161 -0.41 -2.65 -20.15
N LYS A 162 0.04 -3.91 -20.06
CA LYS A 162 -0.53 -5.03 -20.81
C LYS A 162 -0.82 -6.18 -19.86
N CYS A 163 -1.99 -6.18 -19.28
CA CYS A 163 -2.44 -7.23 -18.38
C CYS A 163 -3.67 -7.96 -18.92
N ASN A 164 -3.96 -9.09 -18.32
CA ASN A 164 -5.19 -9.86 -18.47
C ASN A 164 -5.28 -10.85 -17.29
N ASN A 165 -6.29 -11.71 -17.26
CA ASN A 165 -6.45 -12.68 -16.19
C ASN A 165 -5.22 -13.58 -15.97
N ALA A 166 -4.48 -13.91 -17.06
CA ALA A 166 -3.28 -14.72 -16.94
C ALA A 166 -2.12 -14.03 -16.21
N THR A 167 -2.16 -12.71 -16.07
CA THR A 167 -1.12 -11.93 -15.37
C THR A 167 -1.00 -12.32 -13.90
N ILE A 168 -2.11 -12.70 -13.26
CA ILE A 168 -2.15 -13.02 -11.83
C ILE A 168 -2.43 -14.49 -11.53
N LEU A 169 -2.21 -15.40 -12.46
CA LEU A 169 -2.35 -16.85 -12.20
C LEU A 169 -1.30 -17.35 -11.22
N GLY A 170 -1.69 -18.32 -10.39
CA GLY A 170 -0.83 -19.02 -9.44
C GLY A 170 -1.23 -18.81 -7.98
N SER A 171 -0.34 -19.23 -7.09
CA SER A 171 -0.53 -19.17 -5.64
C SER A 171 -0.04 -17.86 -5.06
N TYR A 172 -0.80 -17.30 -4.13
CA TYR A 172 -0.48 -16.07 -3.43
C TYR A 172 -0.63 -16.22 -1.93
N GLY A 173 0.33 -15.68 -1.17
CA GLY A 173 0.17 -15.37 0.24
C GLY A 173 -0.32 -13.94 0.39
N GLY A 174 -1.47 -13.76 1.03
CA GLY A 174 -2.09 -12.44 1.16
C GLY A 174 -2.37 -12.06 2.61
N ARG A 175 -2.39 -10.76 2.84
CA ARG A 175 -2.87 -10.15 4.08
C ARG A 175 -3.77 -8.96 3.76
N LEU A 176 -4.84 -8.85 4.50
CA LEU A 176 -5.73 -7.69 4.46
C LEU A 176 -6.05 -7.24 5.88
N GLU A 177 -6.33 -5.96 6.02
CA GLU A 177 -6.71 -5.35 7.30
C GLU A 177 -7.75 -4.27 7.07
N GLY A 178 -8.43 -3.85 8.13
CA GLY A 178 -9.41 -2.78 8.03
C GLY A 178 -10.57 -2.91 8.99
N SER A 179 -11.76 -2.54 8.53
CA SER A 179 -13.01 -2.62 9.29
C SER A 179 -14.17 -3.10 8.40
N ILE A 180 -15.13 -3.77 9.04
CA ILE A 180 -16.39 -4.20 8.41
C ILE A 180 -17.57 -3.82 9.30
N PRO A 181 -18.82 -3.85 8.79
CA PRO A 181 -20.01 -3.59 9.61
C PRO A 181 -20.05 -4.46 10.87
N GLY A 182 -20.26 -3.84 12.02
CA GLY A 182 -20.32 -4.54 13.31
C GLY A 182 -18.97 -4.91 13.93
N ALA A 183 -17.84 -4.63 13.23
CA ALA A 183 -16.50 -4.88 13.75
C ALA A 183 -15.57 -3.70 13.46
N GLN A 184 -14.96 -3.15 14.51
CA GLN A 184 -14.07 -2.00 14.39
C GLN A 184 -12.71 -2.34 13.76
N ALA A 185 -12.26 -3.58 13.85
CA ALA A 185 -11.01 -4.02 13.29
C ALA A 185 -11.07 -5.46 12.83
N ILE A 186 -10.56 -5.72 11.64
CA ILE A 186 -10.30 -7.06 11.13
C ILE A 186 -8.88 -7.14 10.57
N ALA A 187 -8.33 -8.34 10.62
CA ALA A 187 -7.12 -8.71 9.89
C ALA A 187 -7.31 -10.11 9.30
N LEU A 188 -6.81 -10.30 8.10
CA LEU A 188 -6.88 -11.59 7.39
C LEU A 188 -5.48 -11.94 6.89
N ALA A 189 -5.17 -13.23 6.98
CA ALA A 189 -3.99 -13.79 6.34
C ALA A 189 -4.32 -15.16 5.77
N GLY A 190 -3.88 -15.42 4.54
CA GLY A 190 -4.23 -16.67 3.88
C GLY A 190 -3.42 -16.96 2.62
N ARG A 191 -3.75 -18.10 2.04
CA ARG A 191 -3.26 -18.54 0.74
C ARG A 191 -4.40 -18.57 -0.26
N TYR A 192 -4.14 -18.01 -1.42
CA TYR A 192 -5.11 -17.86 -2.50
C TYR A 192 -4.55 -18.42 -3.78
N GLU A 193 -5.40 -19.11 -4.54
CA GLU A 193 -5.09 -19.68 -5.85
C GLU A 193 -5.90 -18.96 -6.92
N HIS A 194 -5.21 -18.43 -7.91
CA HIS A 194 -5.83 -17.82 -9.08
C HIS A 194 -5.64 -18.73 -10.28
N THR A 195 -6.73 -19.19 -10.86
CA THR A 195 -6.77 -20.10 -12.02
C THR A 195 -7.68 -19.57 -13.12
N LEU A 196 -7.68 -20.21 -14.28
CA LEU A 196 -8.63 -19.91 -15.35
C LEU A 196 -9.69 -21.01 -15.43
N GLY A 197 -10.93 -20.59 -15.51
CA GLY A 197 -12.06 -21.45 -15.86
C GLY A 197 -12.35 -21.46 -17.36
N ALA A 198 -13.47 -22.04 -17.72
CA ALA A 198 -13.97 -22.03 -19.10
C ALA A 198 -14.16 -20.59 -19.59
N GLY A 199 -13.78 -20.32 -20.86
CA GLY A 199 -13.87 -18.99 -21.43
C GLY A 199 -12.85 -17.99 -20.88
N PHE A 200 -11.77 -18.44 -20.28
CA PHE A 200 -10.72 -17.60 -19.69
C PHE A 200 -11.17 -16.71 -18.52
N ASN A 201 -12.28 -17.02 -17.90
CA ASN A 201 -12.72 -16.34 -16.67
C ASN A 201 -11.77 -16.69 -15.52
N GLY A 202 -11.41 -15.71 -14.73
CA GLY A 202 -10.59 -15.91 -13.54
C GLY A 202 -11.38 -16.58 -12.43
N ILE A 203 -10.80 -17.61 -11.83
CA ILE A 203 -11.35 -18.33 -10.66
C ILE A 203 -10.41 -18.09 -9.49
N LEU A 204 -10.99 -17.70 -8.36
CA LEU A 204 -10.31 -17.53 -7.07
C LEU A 204 -10.77 -18.63 -6.13
N THR A 205 -9.82 -19.34 -5.52
CA THR A 205 -10.06 -20.20 -4.36
C THR A 205 -9.03 -19.92 -3.29
N GLY A 206 -9.33 -20.24 -2.04
CA GLY A 206 -8.33 -20.01 -0.99
C GLY A 206 -8.78 -20.44 0.39
N ASN A 207 -7.81 -20.37 1.30
CA ASN A 207 -8.04 -20.57 2.72
C ASN A 207 -7.36 -19.43 3.46
N ASP A 208 -8.09 -18.78 4.36
CA ASP A 208 -7.54 -17.76 5.22
C ASP A 208 -8.03 -17.91 6.68
N THR A 209 -7.39 -17.16 7.53
CA THR A 209 -7.84 -16.95 8.90
C THR A 209 -8.15 -15.48 9.08
N MET A 210 -9.36 -15.19 9.44
CA MET A 210 -9.81 -13.86 9.82
C MET A 210 -9.70 -13.68 11.34
N SER A 211 -9.03 -12.63 11.77
CA SER A 211 -9.10 -12.14 13.14
C SER A 211 -10.18 -11.05 13.20
N LEU A 212 -11.23 -11.33 13.96
CA LEU A 212 -12.36 -10.42 14.18
C LEU A 212 -12.39 -10.05 15.65
N MET A 213 -11.95 -8.84 15.99
CA MET A 213 -11.86 -8.38 17.39
C MET A 213 -11.15 -9.39 18.32
N GLY A 214 -10.10 -10.05 17.84
CA GLY A 214 -9.34 -11.05 18.59
C GLY A 214 -9.87 -12.48 18.51
N ILE A 215 -11.00 -12.72 17.87
CA ILE A 215 -11.53 -14.07 17.59
C ILE A 215 -10.99 -14.54 16.24
N PHE A 216 -10.38 -15.71 16.19
CA PHE A 216 -9.83 -16.29 14.96
C PHE A 216 -10.86 -17.19 14.30
N VAL A 217 -11.22 -16.88 13.06
CA VAL A 217 -12.20 -17.60 12.24
C VAL A 217 -11.51 -18.14 10.99
N PRO A 218 -11.26 -19.45 10.88
CA PRO A 218 -10.77 -20.05 9.64
C PRO A 218 -11.87 -20.03 8.58
N ARG A 219 -11.50 -19.67 7.34
CA ARG A 219 -12.45 -19.62 6.23
C ARG A 219 -11.88 -20.31 5.01
N THR A 220 -12.78 -20.90 4.21
CA THR A 220 -12.54 -21.24 2.82
C THR A 220 -13.26 -20.23 1.95
N ILE A 221 -12.65 -19.82 0.87
CA ILE A 221 -13.24 -18.87 -0.06
C ILE A 221 -13.26 -19.43 -1.48
N GLN A 222 -14.29 -19.08 -2.22
CA GLN A 222 -14.44 -19.39 -3.63
C GLN A 222 -15.05 -18.19 -4.35
N GLY A 223 -14.51 -17.84 -5.51
CA GLY A 223 -14.98 -16.67 -6.22
C GLY A 223 -14.43 -16.55 -7.62
N ASN A 224 -14.54 -15.36 -8.15
CA ASN A 224 -14.07 -15.02 -9.49
C ASN A 224 -13.33 -13.68 -9.51
N PHE A 225 -12.59 -13.46 -10.58
CA PHE A 225 -11.92 -12.19 -10.84
C PHE A 225 -11.82 -11.91 -12.34
N THR A 226 -11.62 -10.63 -12.64
CA THR A 226 -11.23 -10.16 -13.98
C THR A 226 -10.09 -9.16 -13.84
N VAL A 227 -9.18 -9.17 -14.81
CA VAL A 227 -8.08 -8.20 -14.91
C VAL A 227 -8.12 -7.59 -16.30
N GLY A 228 -8.28 -6.28 -16.37
CA GLY A 228 -8.27 -5.52 -17.60
C GLY A 228 -6.85 -5.26 -18.12
N SER A 229 -6.76 -4.78 -19.36
CA SER A 229 -5.46 -4.49 -20.01
C SER A 229 -4.64 -3.43 -19.29
N ASN A 230 -5.27 -2.59 -18.48
CA ASN A 230 -4.64 -1.58 -17.64
C ASN A 230 -4.12 -2.13 -16.31
N CYS A 231 -4.15 -3.45 -16.07
CA CYS A 231 -3.77 -4.12 -14.82
C CYS A 231 -4.69 -3.86 -13.61
N ARG A 232 -5.80 -3.14 -13.80
CA ARG A 232 -6.87 -3.08 -12.80
C ARG A 232 -7.86 -4.22 -13.02
N GLY A 233 -8.47 -4.63 -11.94
CA GLY A 233 -9.47 -5.68 -11.99
C GLY A 233 -10.47 -5.57 -10.85
N ALA A 234 -11.43 -6.47 -10.89
CA ALA A 234 -12.43 -6.63 -9.86
C ALA A 234 -12.76 -8.11 -9.70
N GLY A 235 -13.32 -8.44 -8.56
CA GLY A 235 -13.79 -9.79 -8.28
C GLY A 235 -14.75 -9.82 -7.11
N SER A 236 -15.25 -11.02 -6.87
CA SER A 236 -16.02 -11.32 -5.67
C SER A 236 -15.66 -12.73 -5.19
N TYR A 237 -15.79 -12.95 -3.91
CA TYR A 237 -15.71 -14.28 -3.34
C TYR A 237 -16.79 -14.50 -2.28
N THR A 238 -17.17 -15.75 -2.09
CA THR A 238 -18.06 -16.18 -1.01
C THR A 238 -17.28 -17.06 -0.05
N ASP A 239 -17.42 -16.82 1.23
CA ASP A 239 -16.80 -17.65 2.27
C ASP A 239 -17.72 -18.83 2.67
N ASN A 240 -17.18 -19.73 3.48
CA ASN A 240 -17.93 -20.91 3.96
C ASN A 240 -19.10 -20.57 4.92
N ALA A 241 -19.25 -19.32 5.34
CA ALA A 241 -20.41 -18.83 6.07
C ALA A 241 -21.48 -18.23 5.15
N GLY A 242 -21.23 -18.18 3.83
CA GLY A 242 -22.12 -17.61 2.82
C GLY A 242 -22.00 -16.10 2.64
N ASN A 243 -21.03 -15.45 3.27
CA ASN A 243 -20.81 -14.01 3.06
C ASN A 243 -20.13 -13.77 1.71
N THR A 244 -20.71 -12.92 0.88
CA THR A 244 -20.11 -12.50 -0.38
C THR A 244 -19.42 -11.15 -0.19
N ILE A 245 -18.17 -11.05 -0.64
CA ILE A 245 -17.31 -9.87 -0.56
C ILE A 245 -16.92 -9.46 -1.97
N ASN A 246 -17.15 -8.19 -2.30
CA ASN A 246 -16.70 -7.59 -3.55
C ASN A 246 -15.40 -6.82 -3.33
N TYR A 247 -14.51 -6.89 -4.31
CA TYR A 247 -13.23 -6.21 -4.23
C TYR A 247 -12.75 -5.71 -5.60
N VAL A 248 -11.88 -4.70 -5.56
CA VAL A 248 -11.05 -4.31 -6.70
C VAL A 248 -9.61 -4.72 -6.44
N LEU A 249 -8.88 -4.89 -7.52
CA LEU A 249 -7.47 -5.24 -7.48
C LEU A 249 -6.65 -4.40 -8.47
N THR A 250 -5.36 -4.29 -8.17
CA THR A 250 -4.36 -3.76 -9.11
C THR A 250 -3.16 -4.69 -9.11
N ALA A 251 -2.87 -5.29 -10.28
CA ALA A 251 -1.72 -6.16 -10.45
C ALA A 251 -0.46 -5.31 -10.69
N VAL A 252 0.57 -5.54 -9.91
CA VAL A 252 1.87 -4.84 -10.00
C VAL A 252 3.01 -5.86 -10.05
N ASP A 253 4.25 -5.42 -10.28
CA ASP A 253 5.42 -6.29 -10.35
C ASP A 253 5.22 -7.46 -11.33
N LYS A 254 4.60 -7.21 -12.49
CA LYS A 254 4.24 -8.22 -13.50
C LYS A 254 3.32 -9.33 -12.97
N GLY A 255 2.49 -9.00 -11.96
CA GLY A 255 1.58 -9.91 -11.30
C GLY A 255 2.20 -10.67 -10.11
N ASP A 256 3.45 -10.41 -9.73
CA ASP A 256 4.03 -10.98 -8.52
C ASP A 256 3.46 -10.36 -7.23
N ARG A 257 2.79 -9.22 -7.35
CA ARG A 257 2.05 -8.57 -6.27
C ARG A 257 0.68 -8.08 -6.76
N ILE A 258 -0.29 -8.17 -5.89
CA ILE A 258 -1.66 -7.66 -6.10
C ILE A 258 -2.01 -6.74 -4.94
N PHE A 259 -2.43 -5.52 -5.22
CA PHE A 259 -3.09 -4.64 -4.27
C PHE A 259 -4.59 -4.91 -4.28
N LEU A 260 -5.21 -5.02 -3.12
CA LEU A 260 -6.61 -5.42 -2.94
C LEU A 260 -7.34 -4.39 -2.08
N MET A 261 -8.59 -4.09 -2.43
CA MET A 261 -9.46 -3.21 -1.64
C MET A 261 -10.91 -3.70 -1.75
N GLY A 262 -11.57 -3.90 -0.59
CA GLY A 262 -13.00 -4.19 -0.53
C GLY A 262 -13.83 -3.00 -1.01
N THR A 263 -14.95 -3.29 -1.67
CA THR A 263 -15.84 -2.27 -2.25
C THR A 263 -17.26 -2.35 -1.72
N ASP A 264 -17.56 -3.26 -0.82
CA ASP A 264 -18.88 -3.36 -0.20
C ASP A 264 -19.16 -2.14 0.68
N PRO A 265 -20.42 -1.69 0.75
CA PRO A 265 -20.81 -0.59 1.62
C PRO A 265 -20.42 -0.83 3.07
N ASN A 266 -19.99 0.21 3.76
CA ASN A 266 -19.52 0.17 5.14
C ASN A 266 -18.30 -0.73 5.39
N THR A 267 -17.58 -1.10 4.33
CA THR A 267 -16.38 -1.92 4.40
C THR A 267 -15.17 -1.09 4.03
N ALA A 268 -14.18 -1.05 4.90
CA ALA A 268 -12.89 -0.41 4.64
C ALA A 268 -11.79 -1.44 4.86
N VAL A 269 -11.64 -2.36 3.92
CA VAL A 269 -10.66 -3.46 3.95
C VAL A 269 -9.69 -3.28 2.80
N TRP A 270 -8.41 -3.40 3.09
CA TRP A 270 -7.34 -3.26 2.11
C TRP A 270 -6.17 -4.17 2.44
N GLY A 271 -5.33 -4.41 1.47
CA GLY A 271 -4.11 -5.17 1.68
C GLY A 271 -3.44 -5.58 0.39
N ASN A 272 -2.55 -6.55 0.50
CA ASN A 272 -1.82 -7.06 -0.65
C ASN A 272 -1.59 -8.56 -0.58
N ALA A 273 -1.38 -9.14 -1.74
CA ALA A 273 -1.00 -10.53 -1.90
C ALA A 273 0.29 -10.62 -2.74
N PHE A 274 1.16 -11.55 -2.37
CA PHE A 274 2.44 -11.80 -3.02
C PHE A 274 2.45 -13.22 -3.58
N ARG A 275 2.93 -13.36 -4.82
CA ARG A 275 3.07 -14.68 -5.45
C ARG A 275 4.01 -15.56 -4.64
N ILE A 276 3.57 -16.77 -4.35
CA ILE A 276 4.39 -17.83 -3.75
C ILE A 276 5.19 -18.50 -4.87
N LYS A 277 6.51 -18.49 -4.75
CA LYS A 277 7.44 -19.12 -5.71
C LYS A 277 7.83 -20.50 -5.25
#